data_928fdd3fcd7626176b21c4fe75613e75
#
_entry.id   928fdd3fcd7626176b21c4fe75613e75
#
_cell.length_a   1.000
_cell.length_b   1.000
_cell.length_c   1.000
_cell.angle_alpha   90.00
_cell.angle_beta   90.00
_cell.angle_gamma   90.00
#
_symmetry.space_group_name_H-M   'P 1'
#
loop_
_entity.id
_entity.type
_entity.pdbx_description
1 polymer ?
#
loop_
_entity_poly.entity_id
_entity_poly.type
_entity_poly.pdbx_seq_one_letter_code
_entity_poly.pdbx_strand_id
1 'polypeptide(L)'
;MILRAGSTVALLALASLPLPAQADVLEIGPAGDARWVAGPQAVAPAPAAAEPLGEVPAEAALLADRAAARPALSAQAVPDAYAAKVHELAARFDLSPALIEAVVWQESRWRAEAVSPVGARGLAQLMPGTAREMGVDPEDPFANLEGGARYLRQQLDRFDGDVEKALAAYNAGPGRVMAANGIPAIRETQNYVASVMGRLSNSSRSPE
;
A
#
# COMPACT_ATOMS: atom_id res chain seq x y z
N MET A 1 -7.40 33.93 -65.23
CA MET A 1 -5.99 33.54 -65.12
C MET A 1 -5.58 33.90 -63.71
N ILE A 2 -5.71 32.93 -62.77
CA ILE A 2 -5.46 33.16 -61.33
C ILE A 2 -4.43 32.14 -60.93
N LEU A 3 -3.20 32.61 -60.58
CA LEU A 3 -2.11 31.83 -60.02
C LEU A 3 -2.43 31.44 -58.55
N ARG A 4 -2.39 30.16 -58.24
CA ARG A 4 -2.37 29.68 -56.85
C ARG A 4 -0.92 29.45 -56.40
N ALA A 5 -0.49 30.25 -55.41
CA ALA A 5 0.75 30.03 -54.71
C ALA A 5 0.56 28.93 -53.63
N GLY A 6 1.33 27.84 -53.73
CA GLY A 6 1.36 26.78 -52.71
C GLY A 6 2.38 27.15 -51.65
N SER A 7 1.96 27.26 -50.39
CA SER A 7 2.84 27.42 -49.24
C SER A 7 3.17 26.05 -48.68
N THR A 8 4.44 25.65 -48.76
CA THR A 8 4.97 24.45 -48.12
C THR A 8 5.35 24.79 -46.67
N VAL A 9 4.62 24.23 -45.71
CA VAL A 9 4.96 24.33 -44.30
C VAL A 9 5.92 23.18 -43.95
N ALA A 10 7.17 23.52 -43.63
CA ALA A 10 8.15 22.61 -43.13
C ALA A 10 7.95 22.41 -41.61
N LEU A 11 7.56 21.21 -41.21
CA LEU A 11 7.42 20.83 -39.80
C LEU A 11 8.79 20.46 -39.22
N LEU A 12 9.37 21.34 -38.40
CA LEU A 12 10.61 21.07 -37.66
C LEU A 12 10.22 20.20 -36.41
N ALA A 13 10.59 18.93 -36.41
CA ALA A 13 10.49 18.07 -35.24
C ALA A 13 11.66 18.42 -34.29
N LEU A 14 11.35 19.09 -33.16
CA LEU A 14 12.28 19.22 -32.03
C LEU A 14 12.33 17.88 -31.29
N ALA A 15 13.45 17.19 -31.40
CA ALA A 15 13.78 16.04 -30.54
C ALA A 15 14.14 16.57 -29.15
N SER A 16 13.29 16.38 -28.18
CA SER A 16 13.60 16.63 -26.76
C SER A 16 14.48 15.51 -26.21
N LEU A 17 15.77 15.79 -26.02
CA LEU A 17 16.67 14.92 -25.27
C LEU A 17 16.31 14.96 -23.78
N PRO A 18 16.24 13.81 -23.07
CA PRO A 18 16.04 13.82 -21.65
C PRO A 18 17.28 14.41 -20.93
N LEU A 19 17.07 15.48 -20.17
CA LEU A 19 18.08 16.01 -19.27
C LEU A 19 18.28 15.04 -18.11
N PRO A 20 19.54 14.76 -17.69
CA PRO A 20 19.79 13.94 -16.51
C PRO A 20 19.24 14.64 -15.27
N ALA A 21 18.46 13.90 -14.47
CA ALA A 21 17.96 14.38 -13.18
C ALA A 21 19.19 14.55 -12.25
N GLN A 22 19.44 15.77 -11.81
CA GLN A 22 20.43 16.08 -10.79
C GLN A 22 19.75 15.96 -9.43
N ALA A 23 20.24 15.10 -8.55
CA ALA A 23 19.79 15.02 -7.16
C ALA A 23 20.70 15.90 -6.30
N ASP A 24 20.21 17.08 -5.92
CA ASP A 24 20.90 17.95 -4.96
C ASP A 24 20.66 17.42 -3.53
N VAL A 25 21.69 17.43 -2.71
CA VAL A 25 21.63 17.01 -1.30
C VAL A 25 21.66 18.22 -0.40
N LEU A 26 20.76 18.29 0.57
CA LEU A 26 20.75 19.33 1.59
C LEU A 26 21.75 18.95 2.70
N GLU A 27 22.83 19.71 2.83
CA GLU A 27 23.81 19.56 3.90
C GLU A 27 23.53 20.53 5.05
N ILE A 28 23.47 20.01 6.28
CA ILE A 28 23.28 20.82 7.49
C ILE A 28 24.62 20.90 8.20
N GLY A 29 25.20 22.09 8.25
CA GLY A 29 26.45 22.37 8.94
C GLY A 29 26.33 22.28 10.47
N PRO A 30 27.46 22.15 11.19
CA PRO A 30 27.48 22.01 12.64
C PRO A 30 26.95 23.22 13.41
N ALA A 31 26.77 24.38 12.74
CA ALA A 31 26.15 25.56 13.28
C ALA A 31 24.65 25.69 13.00
N GLY A 32 24.02 24.64 12.34
CA GLY A 32 22.61 24.63 12.00
C GLY A 32 22.28 25.34 10.69
N ASP A 33 23.27 25.79 9.93
CA ASP A 33 23.11 26.37 8.60
C ASP A 33 22.86 25.24 7.59
N ALA A 34 21.87 25.43 6.70
CA ALA A 34 21.50 24.49 5.67
C ALA A 34 21.84 25.03 4.29
N ARG A 35 22.54 24.26 3.47
CA ARG A 35 22.80 24.62 2.07
C ARG A 35 22.62 23.42 1.14
N TRP A 36 22.20 23.71 -0.09
CA TRP A 36 22.13 22.71 -1.15
C TRP A 36 23.50 22.52 -1.78
N VAL A 37 23.96 21.25 -1.85
CA VAL A 37 25.23 20.86 -2.49
C VAL A 37 24.88 19.96 -3.65
N ALA A 38 25.41 20.28 -4.84
CA ALA A 38 25.27 19.42 -6.00
C ALA A 38 25.95 18.07 -5.72
N GLY A 39 25.16 16.99 -5.83
CA GLY A 39 25.66 15.64 -5.62
C GLY A 39 26.74 15.24 -6.64
N PRO A 40 27.60 14.25 -6.33
CA PRO A 40 28.63 13.79 -7.26
C PRO A 40 27.97 13.23 -8.51
N GLN A 41 28.42 13.69 -9.67
CA GLN A 41 27.98 13.17 -10.95
C GLN A 41 28.40 11.68 -11.03
N ALA A 42 27.42 10.78 -11.17
CA ALA A 42 27.69 9.39 -11.43
C ALA A 42 28.36 9.26 -12.81
N VAL A 43 29.67 9.08 -12.81
CA VAL A 43 30.41 8.65 -14.00
C VAL A 43 29.99 7.21 -14.25
N ALA A 44 29.28 6.96 -15.34
CA ALA A 44 28.92 5.60 -15.74
C ALA A 44 30.21 4.78 -15.88
N PRO A 45 30.35 3.64 -15.19
CA PRO A 45 31.49 2.78 -15.35
C PRO A 45 31.50 2.23 -16.79
N ALA A 46 32.65 2.28 -17.45
CA ALA A 46 32.86 1.62 -18.72
C ALA A 46 32.56 0.12 -18.57
N PRO A 47 31.99 -0.56 -19.60
CA PRO A 47 31.67 -1.97 -19.49
C PRO A 47 32.97 -2.76 -19.26
N ALA A 48 33.14 -3.24 -18.04
CA ALA A 48 34.17 -4.22 -17.72
C ALA A 48 33.85 -5.52 -18.45
N ALA A 49 34.84 -6.09 -19.14
CA ALA A 49 34.69 -7.40 -19.76
C ALA A 49 34.25 -8.41 -18.70
N ALA A 50 33.13 -9.12 -18.99
CA ALA A 50 32.61 -10.13 -18.11
C ALA A 50 33.60 -11.28 -17.99
N GLU A 51 34.24 -11.43 -16.84
CA GLU A 51 34.90 -12.66 -16.45
C GLU A 51 33.85 -13.77 -16.31
N PRO A 52 34.10 -15.02 -16.76
CA PRO A 52 33.15 -16.09 -16.62
C PRO A 52 32.96 -16.37 -15.12
N LEU A 53 31.73 -16.13 -14.62
CA LEU A 53 31.31 -16.47 -13.27
C LEU A 53 31.49 -17.99 -13.10
N GLY A 54 32.34 -18.38 -12.13
CA GLY A 54 32.53 -19.78 -11.77
C GLY A 54 31.19 -20.44 -11.44
N GLU A 55 31.07 -21.75 -11.74
CA GLU A 55 29.87 -22.55 -11.49
C GLU A 55 29.40 -22.37 -10.04
N VAL A 56 28.17 -21.86 -9.89
CA VAL A 56 27.51 -21.74 -8.59
C VAL A 56 27.27 -23.16 -8.06
N PRO A 57 27.71 -23.53 -6.84
CA PRO A 57 27.43 -24.85 -6.29
C PRO A 57 25.94 -25.18 -6.34
N ALA A 58 25.58 -26.41 -6.76
CA ALA A 58 24.20 -26.84 -6.93
C ALA A 58 23.32 -26.60 -5.68
N GLU A 59 23.90 -26.63 -4.49
CA GLU A 59 23.23 -26.27 -3.23
C GLU A 59 22.85 -24.78 -3.16
N ALA A 60 23.70 -23.88 -3.65
CA ALA A 60 23.41 -22.46 -3.68
C ALA A 60 22.33 -22.14 -4.75
N ALA A 61 22.32 -22.86 -5.88
CA ALA A 61 21.26 -22.77 -6.88
C ALA A 61 19.91 -23.27 -6.34
N LEU A 62 19.90 -24.37 -5.59
CA LEU A 62 18.68 -24.87 -4.90
C LEU A 62 18.19 -23.94 -3.79
N LEU A 63 19.08 -23.23 -3.11
CA LEU A 63 18.70 -22.23 -2.11
C LEU A 63 18.20 -20.95 -2.78
N ALA A 64 18.80 -20.55 -3.90
CA ALA A 64 18.32 -19.42 -4.72
C ALA A 64 16.96 -19.71 -5.35
N ASP A 65 16.73 -20.95 -5.86
CA ASP A 65 15.46 -21.38 -6.43
C ASP A 65 14.36 -21.49 -5.34
N ARG A 66 14.71 -21.93 -4.13
CA ARG A 66 13.82 -21.90 -2.96
C ARG A 66 13.54 -20.47 -2.46
N ALA A 67 14.50 -19.56 -2.58
CA ALA A 67 14.32 -18.15 -2.25
C ALA A 67 13.51 -17.42 -3.33
N ALA A 68 13.66 -17.82 -4.60
CA ALA A 68 12.86 -17.31 -5.73
C ALA A 68 11.44 -17.90 -5.76
N ALA A 69 11.26 -19.14 -5.30
CA ALA A 69 9.96 -19.78 -5.16
C ALA A 69 9.17 -19.32 -3.90
N ARG A 70 9.83 -18.56 -3.01
CA ARG A 70 9.16 -17.74 -2.00
C ARG A 70 9.20 -16.31 -2.53
N PRO A 71 8.09 -15.77 -3.06
CA PRO A 71 8.01 -14.32 -3.20
C PRO A 71 8.40 -13.76 -1.83
N ALA A 72 9.33 -12.81 -1.80
CA ALA A 72 9.80 -12.20 -0.57
C ALA A 72 8.54 -11.79 0.19
N LEU A 73 8.18 -12.60 1.18
CA LEU A 73 7.15 -12.30 2.14
C LEU A 73 7.70 -11.08 2.86
N SER A 74 7.42 -9.89 2.32
CA SER A 74 7.66 -8.67 3.07
C SER A 74 7.06 -8.91 4.44
N ALA A 75 7.61 -8.33 5.48
CA ALA A 75 7.09 -8.41 6.86
C ALA A 75 5.61 -7.96 6.97
N GLN A 76 4.91 -7.92 5.88
CA GLN A 76 3.59 -7.39 5.58
C GLN A 76 2.62 -8.44 5.01
N ALA A 77 3.04 -9.70 4.85
CA ALA A 77 2.19 -10.73 4.27
C ALA A 77 1.11 -11.22 5.26
N VAL A 78 -0.02 -11.63 4.69
CA VAL A 78 -1.05 -12.38 5.42
C VAL A 78 -0.43 -13.68 5.95
N PRO A 79 -0.59 -14.03 7.25
CA PRO A 79 -0.16 -15.33 7.74
C PRO A 79 -0.83 -16.47 6.98
N ASP A 80 -0.09 -17.53 6.68
CA ASP A 80 -0.56 -18.69 5.89
C ASP A 80 -1.90 -19.24 6.40
N ALA A 81 -2.11 -19.24 7.72
CA ALA A 81 -3.35 -19.70 8.34
C ALA A 81 -4.61 -18.92 7.88
N TYR A 82 -4.44 -17.67 7.46
CA TYR A 82 -5.55 -16.79 7.06
C TYR A 82 -5.59 -16.49 5.57
N ALA A 83 -4.56 -16.87 4.81
CA ALA A 83 -4.43 -16.51 3.40
C ALA A 83 -5.64 -16.94 2.56
N ALA A 84 -6.05 -18.21 2.67
CA ALA A 84 -7.21 -18.73 1.96
C ALA A 84 -8.51 -17.97 2.33
N LYS A 85 -8.71 -17.65 3.62
CA LYS A 85 -9.88 -16.90 4.08
C LYS A 85 -9.88 -15.47 3.57
N VAL A 86 -8.74 -14.80 3.54
CA VAL A 86 -8.62 -13.45 2.98
C VAL A 86 -9.02 -13.43 1.51
N HIS A 87 -8.56 -14.41 0.71
CA HIS A 87 -8.94 -14.52 -0.70
C HIS A 87 -10.43 -14.81 -0.88
N GLU A 88 -11.00 -15.71 -0.08
CA GLU A 88 -12.45 -15.97 -0.07
C GLU A 88 -13.26 -14.68 0.21
N LEU A 89 -12.89 -13.96 1.27
CA LEU A 89 -13.57 -12.75 1.68
C LEU A 89 -13.41 -11.61 0.68
N ALA A 90 -12.22 -11.50 0.07
CA ALA A 90 -11.97 -10.53 -1.00
C ALA A 90 -12.92 -10.74 -2.19
N ALA A 91 -13.04 -11.97 -2.66
CA ALA A 91 -13.97 -12.32 -3.74
C ALA A 91 -15.44 -12.13 -3.34
N ARG A 92 -15.81 -12.52 -2.12
CA ARG A 92 -17.20 -12.47 -1.63
C ARG A 92 -17.71 -11.05 -1.39
N PHE A 93 -16.86 -10.15 -0.92
CA PHE A 93 -17.22 -8.78 -0.58
C PHE A 93 -16.70 -7.74 -1.58
N ASP A 94 -16.19 -8.18 -2.74
CA ASP A 94 -15.62 -7.29 -3.75
C ASP A 94 -14.59 -6.31 -3.14
N LEU A 95 -13.61 -6.87 -2.43
CA LEU A 95 -12.50 -6.15 -1.81
C LEU A 95 -11.17 -6.64 -2.38
N SER A 96 -10.17 -5.78 -2.43
CA SER A 96 -8.82 -6.28 -2.72
C SER A 96 -8.25 -7.04 -1.51
N PRO A 97 -7.54 -8.18 -1.70
CA PRO A 97 -6.85 -8.86 -0.61
C PRO A 97 -5.88 -7.93 0.14
N ALA A 98 -5.22 -7.03 -0.60
CA ALA A 98 -4.31 -6.03 -0.03
C ALA A 98 -5.01 -5.04 0.91
N LEU A 99 -6.26 -4.66 0.61
CA LEU A 99 -7.03 -3.78 1.49
C LEU A 99 -7.42 -4.48 2.79
N ILE A 100 -7.86 -5.74 2.72
CA ILE A 100 -8.16 -6.54 3.91
C ILE A 100 -6.89 -6.70 4.75
N GLU A 101 -5.77 -7.05 4.12
CA GLU A 101 -4.47 -7.19 4.76
C GLU A 101 -4.06 -5.90 5.50
N ALA A 102 -4.12 -4.76 4.83
CA ALA A 102 -3.70 -3.48 5.37
C ALA A 102 -4.55 -3.07 6.58
N VAL A 103 -5.86 -3.30 6.54
CA VAL A 103 -6.77 -3.04 7.66
C VAL A 103 -6.46 -3.96 8.83
N VAL A 104 -6.39 -5.29 8.63
CA VAL A 104 -6.13 -6.25 9.71
C VAL A 104 -4.76 -6.05 10.35
N TRP A 105 -3.76 -5.71 9.54
CA TRP A 105 -2.46 -5.34 10.08
C TRP A 105 -2.54 -4.09 10.96
N GLN A 106 -3.24 -3.06 10.53
CA GLN A 106 -3.39 -1.83 11.30
C GLN A 106 -4.16 -2.06 12.60
N GLU A 107 -5.17 -2.94 12.57
CA GLU A 107 -6.01 -3.25 13.73
C GLU A 107 -5.29 -4.10 14.79
N SER A 108 -4.72 -5.23 14.39
CA SER A 108 -4.21 -6.21 15.35
C SER A 108 -2.79 -6.69 15.07
N ARG A 109 -2.21 -6.37 13.90
CA ARG A 109 -0.99 -7.02 13.38
C ARG A 109 -1.14 -8.55 13.35
N TRP A 110 -2.30 -9.02 12.91
CA TRP A 110 -2.67 -10.44 12.83
C TRP A 110 -2.70 -11.16 14.18
N ARG A 111 -2.89 -10.44 15.31
CA ARG A 111 -3.06 -11.07 16.63
C ARG A 111 -4.54 -11.39 16.84
N ALA A 112 -4.87 -12.69 16.79
CA ALA A 112 -6.26 -13.16 16.91
C ALA A 112 -6.91 -12.81 18.27
N GLU A 113 -6.10 -12.78 19.35
CA GLU A 113 -6.57 -12.54 20.72
C GLU A 113 -6.42 -11.07 21.14
N ALA A 114 -6.21 -10.15 20.18
CA ALA A 114 -6.06 -8.75 20.50
C ALA A 114 -7.34 -8.18 21.11
N VAL A 115 -7.19 -7.49 22.24
CA VAL A 115 -8.29 -6.74 22.89
C VAL A 115 -7.79 -5.33 23.13
N SER A 116 -8.56 -4.35 22.64
CA SER A 116 -8.24 -2.93 22.86
C SER A 116 -8.74 -2.45 24.24
N PRO A 117 -8.21 -1.33 24.76
CA PRO A 117 -8.70 -0.74 26.02
C PRO A 117 -10.18 -0.39 26.01
N VAL A 118 -10.76 -0.16 24.84
CA VAL A 118 -12.18 0.16 24.65
C VAL A 118 -13.04 -1.06 24.32
N GLY A 119 -12.44 -2.27 24.31
CA GLY A 119 -13.16 -3.53 24.16
C GLY A 119 -13.34 -4.01 22.72
N ALA A 120 -12.64 -3.45 21.74
CA ALA A 120 -12.57 -4.02 20.38
C ALA A 120 -11.77 -5.33 20.41
N ARG A 121 -12.18 -6.33 19.60
CA ARG A 121 -11.68 -7.71 19.70
C ARG A 121 -11.24 -8.28 18.37
N GLY A 122 -10.21 -9.15 18.44
CA GLY A 122 -9.79 -10.04 17.39
C GLY A 122 -8.98 -9.37 16.26
N LEU A 123 -8.85 -10.08 15.16
CA LEU A 123 -8.02 -9.69 14.01
C LEU A 123 -8.43 -8.34 13.40
N ALA A 124 -9.72 -8.11 13.24
CA ALA A 124 -10.31 -6.92 12.66
C ALA A 124 -10.78 -5.88 13.70
N GLN A 125 -10.46 -6.09 14.98
CA GLN A 125 -10.80 -5.20 16.12
C GLN A 125 -12.25 -4.75 16.11
N LEU A 126 -13.17 -5.71 16.03
CA LEU A 126 -14.60 -5.41 16.06
C LEU A 126 -15.05 -5.03 17.46
N MET A 127 -15.73 -3.89 17.55
CA MET A 127 -16.50 -3.57 18.78
C MET A 127 -17.62 -4.57 18.97
N PRO A 128 -18.00 -4.92 20.22
CA PRO A 128 -19.08 -5.88 20.49
C PRO A 128 -20.42 -5.53 19.83
N GLY A 129 -20.70 -4.23 19.65
CA GLY A 129 -21.87 -3.75 18.91
C GLY A 129 -21.79 -4.09 17.43
N THR A 130 -20.66 -3.79 16.82
CA THR A 130 -20.38 -4.08 15.40
C THR A 130 -20.37 -5.58 15.12
N ALA A 131 -19.77 -6.40 15.99
CA ALA A 131 -19.77 -7.86 15.85
C ALA A 131 -21.19 -8.43 15.84
N ARG A 132 -22.05 -7.94 16.73
CA ARG A 132 -23.48 -8.33 16.76
C ARG A 132 -24.23 -7.88 15.50
N GLU A 133 -23.97 -6.67 15.02
CA GLU A 133 -24.56 -6.15 13.79
C GLU A 133 -24.12 -6.97 12.57
N MET A 134 -22.86 -7.38 12.54
CA MET A 134 -22.31 -8.25 11.49
C MET A 134 -22.72 -9.73 11.66
N GLY A 135 -23.32 -10.10 12.78
CA GLY A 135 -23.76 -11.47 13.05
C GLY A 135 -22.62 -12.46 13.23
N VAL A 136 -21.50 -12.04 13.81
CA VAL A 136 -20.29 -12.85 13.99
C VAL A 136 -19.88 -12.94 15.46
N ASP A 137 -19.22 -14.06 15.81
CA ASP A 137 -18.50 -14.19 17.07
C ASP A 137 -17.13 -13.47 16.94
N PRO A 138 -16.86 -12.40 17.70
CA PRO A 138 -15.60 -11.70 17.62
C PRO A 138 -14.41 -12.48 18.22
N GLU A 139 -14.65 -13.56 18.97
CA GLU A 139 -13.60 -14.43 19.53
C GLU A 139 -13.15 -15.51 18.54
N ASP A 140 -13.96 -15.86 17.54
CA ASP A 140 -13.54 -16.73 16.44
C ASP A 140 -12.76 -15.92 15.40
N PRO A 141 -11.46 -16.23 15.15
CA PRO A 141 -10.64 -15.44 14.24
C PRO A 141 -11.16 -15.37 12.81
N PHE A 142 -11.76 -16.46 12.31
CA PHE A 142 -12.28 -16.52 10.94
C PHE A 142 -13.61 -15.75 10.82
N ALA A 143 -14.48 -15.88 11.83
CA ALA A 143 -15.72 -15.10 11.91
C ALA A 143 -15.42 -13.60 12.10
N ASN A 144 -14.42 -13.26 12.90
CA ASN A 144 -13.95 -11.90 13.11
C ASN A 144 -13.43 -11.26 11.80
N LEU A 145 -12.61 -11.98 11.03
CA LEU A 145 -12.17 -11.54 9.69
C LEU A 145 -13.36 -11.31 8.76
N GLU A 146 -14.32 -12.22 8.74
CA GLU A 146 -15.54 -12.09 7.92
C GLU A 146 -16.35 -10.86 8.32
N GLY A 147 -16.55 -10.67 9.62
CA GLY A 147 -17.25 -9.49 10.16
C GLY A 147 -16.55 -8.19 9.79
N GLY A 148 -15.21 -8.16 9.90
CA GLY A 148 -14.39 -7.00 9.50
C GLY A 148 -14.47 -6.69 8.01
N ALA A 149 -14.36 -7.70 7.14
CA ALA A 149 -14.48 -7.52 5.70
C ALA A 149 -15.90 -7.04 5.30
N ARG A 150 -16.94 -7.62 5.89
CA ARG A 150 -18.33 -7.19 5.68
C ARG A 150 -18.57 -5.76 6.14
N TYR A 151 -18.07 -5.37 7.30
CA TYR A 151 -18.17 -4.02 7.81
C TYR A 151 -17.43 -3.01 6.94
N LEU A 152 -16.23 -3.37 6.47
CA LEU A 152 -15.46 -2.53 5.55
C LEU A 152 -16.21 -2.33 4.22
N ARG A 153 -16.80 -3.38 3.63
CA ARG A 153 -17.63 -3.27 2.42
C ARG A 153 -18.80 -2.33 2.64
N GLN A 154 -19.51 -2.44 3.76
CA GLN A 154 -20.60 -1.52 4.10
C GLN A 154 -20.14 -0.06 4.18
N GLN A 155 -18.92 0.20 4.69
CA GLN A 155 -18.42 1.57 4.70
C GLN A 155 -18.07 2.06 3.29
N LEU A 156 -17.46 1.21 2.44
CA LEU A 156 -17.22 1.56 1.05
C LEU A 156 -18.50 1.87 0.29
N ASP A 157 -19.54 1.04 0.47
CA ASP A 157 -20.85 1.28 -0.15
C ASP A 157 -21.50 2.59 0.34
N ARG A 158 -21.35 2.90 1.62
CA ARG A 158 -21.90 4.12 2.24
C ARG A 158 -21.25 5.40 1.72
N PHE A 159 -19.99 5.33 1.32
CA PHE A 159 -19.21 6.47 0.85
C PHE A 159 -18.85 6.35 -0.63
N ASP A 160 -19.67 5.69 -1.44
CA ASP A 160 -19.55 5.62 -2.91
C ASP A 160 -18.19 5.14 -3.40
N GLY A 161 -17.54 4.22 -2.65
CA GLY A 161 -16.23 3.66 -2.95
C GLY A 161 -15.05 4.54 -2.52
N ASP A 162 -15.27 5.68 -1.86
CA ASP A 162 -14.20 6.52 -1.30
C ASP A 162 -13.48 5.76 -0.17
N VAL A 163 -12.31 5.21 -0.48
CA VAL A 163 -11.53 4.36 0.43
C VAL A 163 -11.11 5.12 1.69
N GLU A 164 -10.71 6.38 1.56
CA GLU A 164 -10.25 7.15 2.72
C GLU A 164 -11.39 7.43 3.70
N LYS A 165 -12.58 7.79 3.19
CA LYS A 165 -13.77 7.97 4.03
C LYS A 165 -14.24 6.64 4.63
N ALA A 166 -14.18 5.55 3.87
CA ALA A 166 -14.55 4.23 4.37
C ALA A 166 -13.61 3.76 5.50
N LEU A 167 -12.30 3.98 5.37
CA LEU A 167 -11.33 3.71 6.42
C LEU A 167 -11.54 4.60 7.66
N ALA A 168 -11.81 5.89 7.45
CA ALA A 168 -12.14 6.79 8.54
C ALA A 168 -13.41 6.35 9.27
N ALA A 169 -14.43 5.85 8.54
CA ALA A 169 -15.67 5.35 9.09
C ALA A 169 -15.49 4.01 9.82
N TYR A 170 -14.61 3.13 9.30
CA TYR A 170 -14.25 1.90 9.98
C TYR A 170 -13.67 2.18 11.37
N ASN A 171 -12.75 3.13 11.47
CA ASN A 171 -12.07 3.50 12.73
C ASN A 171 -12.95 4.36 13.66
N ALA A 172 -13.55 5.43 13.14
CA ALA A 172 -14.24 6.43 13.96
C ALA A 172 -15.78 6.30 13.99
N GLY A 173 -16.32 5.45 13.13
CA GLY A 173 -17.76 5.31 12.90
C GLY A 173 -18.28 6.26 11.81
N PRO A 174 -19.24 5.80 10.97
CA PRO A 174 -19.73 6.54 9.82
C PRO A 174 -20.40 7.87 10.18
N GLY A 175 -21.03 7.98 11.35
CA GLY A 175 -21.67 9.22 11.79
C GLY A 175 -20.71 10.40 11.89
N ARG A 176 -19.49 10.18 12.36
CA ARG A 176 -18.47 11.24 12.44
C ARG A 176 -17.95 11.67 11.08
N VAL A 177 -17.82 10.72 10.15
CA VAL A 177 -17.37 11.01 8.77
C VAL A 177 -18.43 11.80 8.02
N MET A 178 -19.70 11.40 8.16
CA MET A 178 -20.83 12.16 7.57
C MET A 178 -20.93 13.58 8.17
N ALA A 179 -20.82 13.73 9.47
CA ALA A 179 -20.87 15.05 10.12
C ALA A 179 -19.72 15.96 9.70
N ALA A 180 -18.51 15.40 9.46
CA ALA A 180 -17.35 16.14 8.99
C ALA A 180 -17.34 16.35 7.46
N ASN A 181 -18.24 15.71 6.73
CA ASN A 181 -18.24 15.60 5.27
C ASN A 181 -16.89 15.15 4.71
N GLY A 182 -16.16 14.28 5.43
CA GLY A 182 -14.83 13.81 5.11
C GLY A 182 -14.16 13.14 6.30
N ILE A 183 -12.82 13.03 6.25
CA ILE A 183 -12.06 12.50 7.39
C ILE A 183 -12.20 13.47 8.58
N PRO A 184 -12.72 13.03 9.74
CA PRO A 184 -12.89 13.91 10.89
C PRO A 184 -11.55 14.42 11.42
N ALA A 185 -11.55 15.61 12.05
CA ALA A 185 -10.36 16.23 12.66
C ALA A 185 -9.95 15.50 13.98
N ILE A 186 -9.91 14.17 13.94
CA ILE A 186 -9.48 13.29 15.02
C ILE A 186 -8.11 12.73 14.64
N ARG A 187 -7.06 13.12 15.37
CA ARG A 187 -5.67 12.76 15.04
C ARG A 187 -5.46 11.25 14.91
N GLU A 188 -6.12 10.46 15.76
CA GLU A 188 -6.06 8.99 15.69
C GLU A 188 -6.60 8.48 14.36
N THR A 189 -7.78 8.97 13.94
CA THR A 189 -8.41 8.56 12.68
C THR A 189 -7.60 9.02 11.46
N GLN A 190 -7.06 10.23 11.48
CA GLN A 190 -6.19 10.72 10.40
C GLN A 190 -4.93 9.86 10.25
N ASN A 191 -4.28 9.52 11.37
CA ASN A 191 -3.12 8.63 11.39
C ASN A 191 -3.48 7.21 10.92
N TYR A 192 -4.64 6.71 11.32
CA TYR A 192 -5.15 5.41 10.88
C TYR A 192 -5.29 5.35 9.36
N VAL A 193 -6.01 6.30 8.76
CA VAL A 193 -6.18 6.38 7.30
C VAL A 193 -4.83 6.48 6.60
N ALA A 194 -3.95 7.38 7.05
CA ALA A 194 -2.62 7.56 6.46
C ALA A 194 -1.79 6.26 6.53
N SER A 195 -1.86 5.52 7.65
CA SER A 195 -1.13 4.26 7.84
C SER A 195 -1.61 3.17 6.90
N VAL A 196 -2.94 2.99 6.77
CA VAL A 196 -3.53 1.97 5.88
C VAL A 196 -3.25 2.32 4.42
N MET A 197 -3.44 3.57 4.00
CA MET A 197 -3.16 4.02 2.64
C MET A 197 -1.68 3.89 2.28
N GLY A 198 -0.77 4.24 3.21
CA GLY A 198 0.66 4.04 3.04
C GLY A 198 1.04 2.57 2.83
N ARG A 199 0.42 1.67 3.56
CA ARG A 199 0.62 0.22 3.41
C ARG A 199 0.13 -0.28 2.06
N LEU A 200 -1.05 0.13 1.61
CA LEU A 200 -1.60 -0.19 0.29
C LEU A 200 -0.68 0.28 -0.85
N SER A 201 -0.17 1.50 -0.77
CA SER A 201 0.73 2.03 -1.80
C SER A 201 2.05 1.27 -1.89
N ASN A 202 2.56 0.74 -0.79
CA ASN A 202 3.77 -0.09 -0.77
C ASN A 202 3.51 -1.49 -1.36
N SER A 203 2.36 -2.09 -1.09
CA SER A 203 1.96 -3.38 -1.68
C SER A 203 1.85 -3.31 -3.21
N SER A 204 1.41 -2.17 -3.76
CA SER A 204 1.28 -1.95 -5.21
C SER A 204 2.63 -1.72 -5.92
N ARG A 205 3.70 -1.47 -5.19
CA ARG A 205 5.05 -1.20 -5.74
C ARG A 205 5.96 -2.40 -5.72
N SER A 206 5.60 -3.47 -5.01
CA SER A 206 6.38 -4.73 -5.05
C SER A 206 6.12 -5.38 -6.41
N PRO A 207 7.13 -5.53 -7.30
CA PRO A 207 6.95 -6.23 -8.56
C PRO A 207 6.65 -7.71 -8.29
N GLU A 208 5.69 -8.24 -9.02
CA GLU A 208 5.45 -9.68 -9.15
C GLU A 208 6.69 -10.40 -9.71
#